data_44cab2de73e2d574812b9421322ebf27
#
_entry.id   44cab2de73e2d574812b9421322ebf27
#
_cell.length_a   1.000
_cell.length_b   1.000
_cell.length_c   1.000
_cell.angle_alpha   90.00
_cell.angle_beta   90.00
_cell.angle_gamma   90.00
#
_symmetry.space_group_name_H-M   'P 1'
#
loop_
_entity.id
_entity.type
_entity.pdbx_description
1 polymer ?
#
loop_
_entity_poly.entity_id
_entity_poly.type
_entity_poly.pdbx_seq_one_letter_code
_entity_poly.pdbx_strand_id
1 'polypeptide(L)'
;VDYFTYGKEGPYVKDVYMDENTGEYSLAFAAPILKKRSGKFLGVLVIRFNANKLSEITTGKRAGNKEDEGTFLRRGKTSEAYIVNKNYVLITGSRFKENAILKQSVNTEPVTAALRFEKEIVGVYKNYMGKNVIGATRHLKKMRWVLLVETDESEAYSPIYRFKNRAIT
;
A
#
# COMPACT_ATOMS: atom_id res chain seq x y z
N VAL A 1 20.90 9.82 11.49
CA VAL A 1 20.04 9.06 10.60
C VAL A 1 19.38 7.95 11.41
N ASP A 2 18.06 7.98 11.52
CA ASP A 2 17.24 7.14 12.40
C ASP A 2 17.45 5.61 12.22
N TYR A 3 17.61 5.14 10.97
CA TYR A 3 17.83 3.71 10.73
C TYR A 3 19.18 3.19 11.25
N PHE A 4 20.22 4.06 11.41
CA PHE A 4 21.46 3.67 12.07
C PHE A 4 21.24 3.54 13.58
N THR A 5 20.59 4.53 14.20
CA THR A 5 20.33 4.55 15.63
C THR A 5 19.52 3.34 16.07
N TYR A 6 18.35 3.12 15.44
CA TYR A 6 17.49 1.99 15.78
C TYR A 6 18.03 0.64 15.28
N GLY A 7 18.70 0.62 14.12
CA GLY A 7 19.32 -0.61 13.59
C GLY A 7 20.49 -1.12 14.43
N LYS A 8 21.07 -0.30 15.29
CA LYS A 8 22.08 -0.71 16.29
C LYS A 8 21.47 -1.55 17.41
N GLU A 9 20.24 -1.25 17.79
CA GLU A 9 19.52 -1.93 18.88
C GLU A 9 18.89 -3.25 18.44
N GLY A 10 18.60 -3.40 17.15
CA GLY A 10 17.99 -4.60 16.58
C GLY A 10 17.53 -4.41 15.14
N PRO A 11 16.86 -5.40 14.54
CA PRO A 11 16.25 -5.26 13.23
C PRO A 11 15.22 -4.12 13.23
N TYR A 12 15.39 -3.16 12.34
CA TYR A 12 14.56 -1.98 12.22
C TYR A 12 14.10 -1.77 10.77
N VAL A 13 12.86 -1.34 10.60
CA VAL A 13 12.31 -0.96 9.31
C VAL A 13 11.93 0.52 9.36
N LYS A 14 12.59 1.31 8.52
CA LYS A 14 12.14 2.66 8.20
C LYS A 14 11.07 2.56 7.15
N ASP A 15 9.87 3.02 7.50
CA ASP A 15 8.72 3.08 6.61
C ASP A 15 9.02 3.96 5.37
N VAL A 16 8.13 3.95 4.38
CA VAL A 16 8.32 4.76 3.17
C VAL A 16 8.54 6.23 3.52
N TYR A 17 9.58 6.81 2.95
CA TYR A 17 9.97 8.20 3.14
C TYR A 17 10.47 8.80 1.82
N MET A 18 10.46 10.12 1.73
CA MET A 18 11.14 10.84 0.66
C MET A 18 12.63 10.92 0.98
N ASP A 19 13.48 10.38 0.11
CA ASP A 19 14.93 10.53 0.23
C ASP A 19 15.35 11.90 -0.32
N GLU A 20 15.80 12.78 0.55
CA GLU A 20 16.16 14.16 0.22
C GLU A 20 17.33 14.25 -0.78
N ASN A 21 18.20 13.24 -0.82
CA ASN A 21 19.35 13.23 -1.72
C ASN A 21 18.98 12.83 -3.15
N THR A 22 18.00 11.94 -3.30
CA THR A 22 17.58 11.41 -4.61
C THR A 22 16.27 11.98 -5.09
N GLY A 23 15.45 12.56 -4.21
CA GLY A 23 14.08 12.99 -4.51
C GLY A 23 13.12 11.82 -4.75
N GLU A 24 13.51 10.58 -4.41
CA GLU A 24 12.72 9.38 -4.63
C GLU A 24 12.12 8.84 -3.33
N TYR A 25 10.98 8.16 -3.46
CA TYR A 25 10.39 7.42 -2.34
C TYR A 25 11.19 6.15 -2.09
N SER A 26 11.65 5.99 -0.84
CA SER A 26 12.49 4.89 -0.39
C SER A 26 11.92 4.24 0.85
N LEU A 27 12.25 2.98 1.07
CA LEU A 27 12.10 2.30 2.35
C LEU A 27 13.44 1.66 2.73
N ALA A 28 13.72 1.47 4.02
CA ALA A 28 14.99 0.91 4.45
C ALA A 28 14.81 -0.16 5.53
N PHE A 29 15.65 -1.18 5.43
CA PHE A 29 15.81 -2.20 6.46
C PHE A 29 17.20 -2.03 7.08
N ALA A 30 17.28 -2.08 8.39
CA ALA A 30 18.53 -1.99 9.12
C ALA A 30 18.63 -3.13 10.14
N ALA A 31 19.85 -3.64 10.35
CA ALA A 31 20.12 -4.65 11.36
C ALA A 31 21.55 -4.53 11.87
N PRO A 32 21.82 -4.87 13.15
CA PRO A 32 23.16 -4.82 13.69
C PRO A 32 24.02 -5.95 13.12
N ILE A 33 25.28 -5.64 12.84
CA ILE A 33 26.32 -6.62 12.52
C ILE A 33 27.04 -6.94 13.81
N LEU A 34 26.97 -8.19 14.24
CA LEU A 34 27.60 -8.66 15.47
C LEU A 34 28.69 -9.69 15.15
N LYS A 35 29.82 -9.65 15.90
CA LYS A 35 30.86 -10.66 15.80
C LYS A 35 30.33 -11.99 16.36
N LYS A 36 30.34 -13.05 15.52
CA LYS A 36 29.70 -14.33 15.76
C LYS A 36 30.00 -14.98 17.13
N ARG A 37 31.23 -14.89 17.62
CA ARG A 37 31.67 -15.56 18.88
C ARG A 37 31.49 -14.69 20.12
N SER A 38 31.64 -13.37 20.00
CA SER A 38 31.68 -12.47 21.16
C SER A 38 30.45 -11.59 21.28
N GLY A 39 29.54 -11.58 20.28
CA GLY A 39 28.42 -10.66 20.25
C GLY A 39 28.82 -9.19 20.11
N LYS A 40 30.11 -8.88 19.95
CA LYS A 40 30.59 -7.49 19.85
C LYS A 40 29.98 -6.81 18.65
N PHE A 41 29.37 -5.63 18.85
CA PHE A 41 28.84 -4.78 17.79
C PHE A 41 29.97 -4.32 16.85
N LEU A 42 29.77 -4.49 15.55
CA LEU A 42 30.69 -4.12 14.49
C LEU A 42 30.17 -2.97 13.62
N GLY A 43 28.86 -2.85 13.46
CA GLY A 43 28.24 -1.85 12.63
C GLY A 43 26.77 -2.14 12.38
N VAL A 44 26.15 -1.37 11.48
CA VAL A 44 24.75 -1.57 11.04
C VAL A 44 24.75 -1.83 9.54
N LEU A 45 24.15 -2.95 9.14
CA LEU A 45 23.78 -3.19 7.74
C LEU A 45 22.51 -2.42 7.43
N VAL A 46 22.53 -1.62 6.36
CA VAL A 46 21.35 -0.92 5.86
C VAL A 46 21.11 -1.27 4.40
N ILE A 47 19.91 -1.73 4.09
CA ILE A 47 19.48 -2.00 2.73
C ILE A 47 18.33 -1.03 2.42
N ARG A 48 18.49 -0.23 1.36
CA ARG A 48 17.45 0.70 0.87
C ARG A 48 16.81 0.15 -0.40
N PHE A 49 15.49 0.32 -0.50
CA PHE A 49 14.72 -0.06 -1.67
C PHE A 49 13.97 1.15 -2.21
N ASN A 50 13.89 1.24 -3.53
CA ASN A 50 13.04 2.22 -4.20
C ASN A 50 11.56 1.83 -4.00
N ALA A 51 10.82 2.63 -3.22
CA ALA A 51 9.42 2.37 -2.90
C ALA A 51 8.47 2.60 -4.10
N ASN A 52 8.94 3.24 -5.19
CA ASN A 52 8.16 3.35 -6.41
C ASN A 52 7.79 1.98 -6.99
N LYS A 53 8.59 0.93 -6.71
CA LYS A 53 8.25 -0.45 -7.08
C LYS A 53 6.96 -0.95 -6.45
N LEU A 54 6.63 -0.53 -5.24
CA LEU A 54 5.34 -0.83 -4.61
C LEU A 54 4.19 -0.18 -5.39
N SER A 55 4.39 1.07 -5.82
CA SER A 55 3.42 1.78 -6.65
C SER A 55 3.23 1.12 -8.02
N GLU A 56 4.30 0.66 -8.66
CA GLU A 56 4.20 -0.08 -9.92
C GLU A 56 3.36 -1.34 -9.77
N ILE A 57 3.55 -2.09 -8.68
CA ILE A 57 2.78 -3.31 -8.39
C ILE A 57 1.30 -2.97 -8.15
N THR A 58 1.02 -1.97 -7.31
CA THR A 58 -0.36 -1.64 -6.91
C THR A 58 -1.14 -0.91 -8.00
N THR A 59 -0.49 -0.10 -8.82
CA THR A 59 -1.15 0.63 -9.92
C THR A 59 -1.14 -0.15 -11.25
N GLY A 60 -0.32 -1.20 -11.35
CA GLY A 60 -0.08 -1.92 -12.61
C GLY A 60 0.68 -1.10 -13.65
N LYS A 61 1.29 0.02 -13.28
CA LYS A 61 2.13 0.85 -14.16
C LYS A 61 3.59 0.48 -13.95
N ARG A 62 4.26 -0.03 -14.98
CA ARG A 62 5.73 -0.18 -14.97
C ARG A 62 6.39 1.12 -15.43
N ALA A 63 7.52 1.47 -14.82
CA ALA A 63 8.39 2.52 -15.33
C ALA A 63 8.82 2.14 -16.76
N GLY A 64 8.46 2.93 -17.77
CA GLY A 64 8.82 2.67 -19.16
C GLY A 64 7.65 2.42 -20.11
N ASN A 65 6.46 2.94 -19.82
CA ASN A 65 5.34 3.09 -20.79
C ASN A 65 4.76 1.86 -21.49
N LYS A 66 4.99 0.65 -21.03
CA LYS A 66 4.16 -0.48 -21.47
C LYS A 66 3.10 -0.72 -20.39
N GLU A 67 1.90 -0.25 -20.70
CA GLU A 67 0.71 -0.60 -19.96
C GLU A 67 0.51 -2.11 -20.04
N ASP A 68 0.73 -2.80 -18.94
CA ASP A 68 0.46 -4.24 -18.86
C ASP A 68 -1.06 -4.42 -18.73
N GLU A 69 -1.75 -4.54 -19.88
CA GLU A 69 -3.22 -4.70 -19.97
C GLU A 69 -3.73 -5.96 -19.27
N GLY A 70 -2.83 -6.85 -18.85
CA GLY A 70 -3.14 -8.13 -18.23
C GLY A 70 -3.43 -8.09 -16.73
N THR A 71 -3.13 -7.00 -16.04
CA THR A 71 -3.30 -6.93 -14.59
C THR A 71 -4.78 -6.80 -14.21
N PHE A 72 -5.26 -7.64 -13.28
CA PHE A 72 -6.63 -7.62 -12.75
C PHE A 72 -7.09 -6.19 -12.37
N LEU A 73 -6.20 -5.38 -11.83
CA LEU A 73 -6.45 -3.98 -11.43
C LEU A 73 -6.79 -3.04 -12.58
N ARG A 74 -6.53 -3.45 -13.84
CA ARG A 74 -6.83 -2.64 -15.03
C ARG A 74 -8.08 -3.07 -15.77
N ARG A 75 -8.64 -4.24 -15.46
CA ARG A 75 -9.89 -4.70 -16.08
C ARG A 75 -11.08 -3.84 -15.67
N GLY A 76 -11.05 -3.24 -14.46
CA GLY A 76 -12.06 -2.31 -13.99
C GLY A 76 -11.69 -0.85 -14.27
N LYS A 77 -12.67 -0.03 -14.66
CA LYS A 77 -12.48 1.42 -14.85
C LYS A 77 -12.20 2.12 -13.53
N THR A 78 -12.81 1.65 -12.46
CA THR A 78 -12.72 2.23 -11.11
C THR A 78 -11.92 1.38 -10.13
N SER A 79 -11.38 0.24 -10.56
CA SER A 79 -10.58 -0.65 -9.70
C SER A 79 -9.26 0.01 -9.31
N GLU A 80 -8.94 -0.03 -8.02
CA GLU A 80 -7.70 0.49 -7.45
C GLU A 80 -7.15 -0.46 -6.41
N ALA A 81 -5.81 -0.56 -6.32
CA ALA A 81 -5.13 -1.13 -5.17
C ALA A 81 -4.11 -0.14 -4.63
N TYR A 82 -3.98 -0.08 -3.32
CA TYR A 82 -3.05 0.82 -2.65
C TYR A 82 -2.68 0.30 -1.25
N ILE A 83 -1.59 0.83 -0.70
CA ILE A 83 -1.11 0.46 0.63
C ILE A 83 -1.13 1.69 1.53
N VAL A 84 -1.65 1.50 2.74
CA VAL A 84 -1.71 2.51 3.81
C VAL A 84 -0.81 2.06 4.95
N ASN A 85 -0.03 2.96 5.52
CA ASN A 85 0.85 2.66 6.64
C ASN A 85 0.16 2.83 8.01
N LYS A 86 0.89 2.53 9.07
CA LYS A 86 0.43 2.66 10.47
C LYS A 86 -0.02 4.07 10.87
N ASN A 87 0.39 5.09 10.13
CA ASN A 87 0.02 6.49 10.38
C ASN A 87 -1.20 6.91 9.56
N TYR A 88 -1.94 5.94 8.98
CA TYR A 88 -3.08 6.21 8.11
C TYR A 88 -2.73 7.03 6.86
N VAL A 89 -1.52 6.92 6.35
CA VAL A 89 -1.06 7.64 5.18
C VAL A 89 -0.79 6.66 4.05
N LEU A 90 -1.21 7.02 2.84
CA LEU A 90 -1.00 6.26 1.62
C LEU A 90 0.49 6.27 1.26
N ILE A 91 1.06 5.06 1.06
CA ILE A 91 2.50 4.89 0.76
C ILE A 91 2.78 4.35 -0.64
N THR A 92 1.75 4.18 -1.45
CA THR A 92 1.84 3.84 -2.88
C THR A 92 1.15 4.89 -3.73
N GLY A 93 1.38 4.87 -5.04
CA GLY A 93 0.62 5.72 -5.97
C GLY A 93 -0.87 5.38 -5.95
N SER A 94 -1.70 6.35 -6.29
CA SER A 94 -3.12 6.19 -6.57
C SER A 94 -3.38 6.28 -8.08
N ARG A 95 -4.38 5.54 -8.56
CA ARG A 95 -4.86 5.68 -9.95
C ARG A 95 -5.64 6.97 -10.17
N PHE A 96 -6.24 7.51 -9.11
CA PHE A 96 -7.23 8.59 -9.20
C PHE A 96 -6.77 9.88 -8.54
N LYS A 97 -5.66 9.85 -7.82
CA LYS A 97 -5.12 11.03 -7.16
C LYS A 97 -3.62 11.17 -7.38
N GLU A 98 -3.23 12.22 -8.06
CA GLU A 98 -1.82 12.54 -8.26
C GLU A 98 -1.14 12.96 -6.94
N ASN A 99 0.14 12.71 -6.85
CA ASN A 99 0.98 13.08 -5.70
C ASN A 99 0.41 12.64 -4.33
N ALA A 100 -0.28 11.49 -4.30
CA ALA A 100 -0.94 10.98 -3.10
C ALA A 100 0.04 10.36 -2.08
N ILE A 101 1.21 9.87 -2.52
CA ILE A 101 2.19 9.19 -1.66
C ILE A 101 2.65 10.15 -0.55
N LEU A 102 2.59 9.67 0.70
CA LEU A 102 2.90 10.39 1.94
C LEU A 102 2.08 11.67 2.19
N LYS A 103 1.09 11.98 1.35
CA LYS A 103 0.25 13.18 1.48
C LYS A 103 -1.22 12.85 1.71
N GLN A 104 -1.72 11.73 1.15
CA GLN A 104 -3.12 11.34 1.31
C GLN A 104 -3.33 10.58 2.61
N SER A 105 -4.14 11.15 3.49
CA SER A 105 -4.66 10.43 4.66
C SER A 105 -5.79 9.48 4.26
N VAL A 106 -5.79 8.27 4.81
CA VAL A 106 -6.78 7.20 4.55
C VAL A 106 -7.28 6.67 5.89
N ASN A 107 -8.12 7.46 6.55
CA ASN A 107 -8.74 7.09 7.82
C ASN A 107 -10.14 6.52 7.58
N THR A 108 -10.21 5.41 6.86
CA THR A 108 -11.46 4.70 6.55
C THR A 108 -11.72 3.59 7.57
N GLU A 109 -12.97 3.14 7.65
CA GLU A 109 -13.37 2.03 8.53
C GLU A 109 -12.48 0.79 8.36
N PRO A 110 -12.26 0.27 7.12
CA PRO A 110 -11.46 -0.94 6.92
C PRO A 110 -9.99 -0.77 7.32
N VAL A 111 -9.38 0.41 7.10
CA VAL A 111 -8.01 0.68 7.55
C VAL A 111 -7.94 0.73 9.09
N THR A 112 -8.91 1.38 9.72
CA THR A 112 -9.00 1.43 11.18
C THR A 112 -9.21 0.05 11.78
N ALA A 113 -10.10 -0.77 11.20
CA ALA A 113 -10.35 -2.14 11.64
C ALA A 113 -9.08 -3.01 11.56
N ALA A 114 -8.33 -2.90 10.47
CA ALA A 114 -7.10 -3.66 10.27
C ALA A 114 -6.00 -3.22 11.25
N LEU A 115 -5.74 -1.91 11.39
CA LEU A 115 -4.63 -1.40 12.20
C LEU A 115 -4.86 -1.48 13.70
N ARG A 116 -6.11 -1.29 14.17
CA ARG A 116 -6.44 -1.28 15.61
C ARG A 116 -6.91 -2.62 16.13
N PHE A 117 -7.65 -3.37 15.32
CA PHE A 117 -8.31 -4.60 15.77
C PHE A 117 -7.83 -5.85 15.03
N GLU A 118 -6.83 -5.71 14.15
CA GLU A 118 -6.33 -6.78 13.28
C GLU A 118 -7.43 -7.48 12.46
N LYS A 119 -8.54 -6.78 12.20
CA LYS A 119 -9.70 -7.27 11.49
C LYS A 119 -9.64 -6.87 10.03
N GLU A 120 -9.60 -7.86 9.15
CA GLU A 120 -9.71 -7.67 7.70
C GLU A 120 -11.20 -7.56 7.32
N ILE A 121 -11.51 -6.66 6.38
CA ILE A 121 -12.86 -6.40 5.90
C ILE A 121 -12.94 -6.77 4.42
N VAL A 122 -14.00 -7.50 4.07
CA VAL A 122 -14.43 -7.71 2.69
C VAL A 122 -15.88 -7.31 2.61
N GLY A 123 -16.22 -6.35 1.74
CA GLY A 123 -17.59 -5.86 1.61
C GLY A 123 -17.68 -4.46 1.03
N VAL A 124 -18.83 -3.83 1.25
CA VAL A 124 -19.13 -2.47 0.81
C VAL A 124 -18.78 -1.49 1.93
N TYR A 125 -18.02 -0.45 1.59
CA TYR A 125 -17.67 0.63 2.51
C TYR A 125 -17.36 1.93 1.73
N LYS A 126 -17.15 3.03 2.44
CA LYS A 126 -16.68 4.29 1.83
C LYS A 126 -15.16 4.34 1.79
N ASN A 127 -14.60 4.57 0.59
CA ASN A 127 -13.17 4.75 0.42
C ASN A 127 -12.70 6.15 0.85
N TYR A 128 -11.40 6.42 0.69
CA TYR A 128 -10.78 7.70 1.06
C TYR A 128 -11.27 8.91 0.23
N MET A 129 -11.96 8.68 -0.87
CA MET A 129 -12.64 9.71 -1.68
C MET A 129 -14.13 9.86 -1.32
N GLY A 130 -14.62 9.13 -0.31
CA GLY A 130 -16.02 9.15 0.11
C GLY A 130 -16.98 8.36 -0.80
N LYS A 131 -16.46 7.62 -1.78
CA LYS A 131 -17.26 6.79 -2.69
C LYS A 131 -17.59 5.45 -2.07
N ASN A 132 -18.75 4.90 -2.36
CA ASN A 132 -19.08 3.52 -2.04
C ASN A 132 -18.32 2.59 -2.97
N VAL A 133 -17.58 1.67 -2.38
CA VAL A 133 -16.78 0.67 -3.08
C VAL A 133 -17.07 -0.72 -2.52
N ILE A 134 -16.89 -1.73 -3.35
CA ILE A 134 -16.70 -3.11 -2.90
C ILE A 134 -15.20 -3.33 -2.83
N GLY A 135 -14.70 -3.75 -1.67
CA GLY A 135 -13.28 -3.94 -1.49
C GLY A 135 -12.93 -5.01 -0.50
N ALA A 136 -11.64 -5.29 -0.46
CA ALA A 136 -11.02 -6.21 0.49
C ALA A 136 -9.77 -5.59 1.07
N THR A 137 -9.50 -5.88 2.35
CA THR A 137 -8.30 -5.45 3.06
C THR A 137 -7.44 -6.63 3.47
N ARG A 138 -6.12 -6.42 3.48
CA ARG A 138 -5.15 -7.35 4.04
C ARG A 138 -4.20 -6.61 4.98
N HIS A 139 -4.13 -7.04 6.24
CA HIS A 139 -3.19 -6.49 7.22
C HIS A 139 -1.82 -7.14 7.10
N LEU A 140 -0.82 -6.38 6.67
CA LEU A 140 0.59 -6.79 6.59
C LEU A 140 1.25 -6.53 7.95
N LYS A 141 1.02 -7.41 8.91
CA LYS A 141 1.34 -7.24 10.34
C LYS A 141 2.77 -6.80 10.62
N LYS A 142 3.77 -7.41 9.97
CA LYS A 142 5.20 -7.10 10.20
C LYS A 142 5.54 -5.64 9.90
N MET A 143 4.91 -5.06 8.89
CA MET A 143 5.11 -3.67 8.48
C MET A 143 4.08 -2.72 9.10
N ARG A 144 3.01 -3.27 9.69
CA ARG A 144 1.81 -2.53 10.11
C ARG A 144 1.24 -1.71 8.96
N TRP A 145 1.15 -2.36 7.78
CA TRP A 145 0.54 -1.81 6.59
C TRP A 145 -0.79 -2.49 6.30
N VAL A 146 -1.64 -1.78 5.61
CA VAL A 146 -2.92 -2.33 5.11
C VAL A 146 -2.91 -2.21 3.59
N LEU A 147 -3.00 -3.35 2.91
CA LEU A 147 -3.26 -3.40 1.48
C LEU A 147 -4.78 -3.37 1.28
N LEU A 148 -5.25 -2.50 0.40
CA LEU A 148 -6.65 -2.42 -0.02
C LEU A 148 -6.74 -2.67 -1.52
N VAL A 149 -7.81 -3.36 -1.91
CA VAL A 149 -8.21 -3.52 -3.31
C VAL A 149 -9.69 -3.18 -3.39
N GLU A 150 -10.05 -2.23 -4.24
CA GLU A 150 -11.38 -1.64 -4.29
C GLU A 150 -11.87 -1.47 -5.74
N THR A 151 -13.19 -1.50 -5.91
CA THR A 151 -13.89 -1.15 -7.16
C THR A 151 -15.17 -0.44 -6.78
N ASP A 152 -15.57 0.61 -7.52
CA ASP A 152 -16.83 1.31 -7.27
C ASP A 152 -17.99 0.31 -7.25
N GLU A 153 -18.87 0.43 -6.25
CA GLU A 153 -20.03 -0.45 -6.07
C GLU A 153 -20.89 -0.51 -7.33
N SER A 154 -21.11 0.63 -7.98
CA SER A 154 -21.87 0.73 -9.22
C SER A 154 -21.27 -0.03 -10.39
N GLU A 155 -19.93 -0.05 -10.50
CA GLU A 155 -19.23 -0.84 -11.53
C GLU A 155 -19.34 -2.33 -11.23
N ALA A 156 -19.09 -2.73 -9.99
CA ALA A 156 -19.13 -4.12 -9.57
C ALA A 156 -20.51 -4.77 -9.81
N TYR A 157 -21.60 -4.01 -9.56
CA TYR A 157 -22.96 -4.51 -9.77
C TYR A 157 -23.51 -4.27 -11.20
N SER A 158 -22.79 -3.55 -12.06
CA SER A 158 -23.28 -3.22 -13.40
C SER A 158 -23.71 -4.44 -14.25
N PRO A 159 -23.05 -5.62 -14.19
CA PRO A 159 -23.53 -6.81 -14.90
C PRO A 159 -24.90 -7.26 -14.42
N ILE A 160 -25.17 -7.22 -13.11
CA ILE A 160 -26.44 -7.65 -12.51
C ILE A 160 -27.58 -6.75 -12.98
N TYR A 161 -27.37 -5.44 -12.99
CA TYR A 161 -28.37 -4.49 -13.48
C TYR A 161 -28.68 -4.68 -14.98
N ARG A 162 -27.67 -5.01 -15.79
CA ARG A 162 -27.88 -5.32 -17.23
C ARG A 162 -28.72 -6.58 -17.43
N PHE A 163 -28.54 -7.62 -16.62
CA PHE A 163 -29.36 -8.83 -16.68
C PHE A 163 -30.80 -8.54 -16.26
N LYS A 164 -31.05 -7.80 -15.17
CA LYS A 164 -32.38 -7.44 -14.70
C LYS A 164 -33.18 -6.68 -15.77
N ASN A 165 -32.55 -5.72 -16.44
CA ASN A 165 -33.23 -4.92 -17.47
C ASN A 165 -33.55 -5.71 -18.76
N ARG A 166 -32.81 -6.81 -19.04
CA ARG A 166 -33.09 -7.70 -20.18
C ARG A 166 -34.15 -8.75 -19.88
N ALA A 167 -34.41 -9.08 -18.63
CA ALA A 167 -35.40 -10.06 -18.22
C ALA A 167 -36.81 -9.50 -18.11
N ILE A 168 -36.99 -8.17 -18.24
CA ILE A 168 -38.27 -7.46 -18.10
C ILE A 168 -38.80 -7.00 -19.49
N THR A 169 -38.07 -7.24 -20.57
CA THR A 169 -38.50 -7.04 -21.96
C THR A 169 -38.82 -8.36 -22.61
#